data_1473907c1a76617a6dd58bc05a13fd52
#
_entry.id   1473907c1a76617a6dd58bc05a13fd52
#
_cell.length_a   1.000
_cell.length_b   1.000
_cell.length_c   1.000
_cell.angle_alpha   90.00
_cell.angle_beta   90.00
_cell.angle_gamma   90.00
#
_symmetry.space_group_name_H-M   'P 1'
#
loop_
_entity.id
_entity.type
_entity.pdbx_description
1 polymer ?
#
loop_
_entity_poly.entity_id
_entity_poly.type
_entity_poly.pdbx_seq_one_letter_code
_entity_poly.pdbx_strand_id
1 'polypeptide(L)'
;FKAVDDMDPSLADGHRIMYDREVPFELRTQESSSKVHDVGTLEGVKVKVLCLGEDNLLSLRIELSSESDLFFHFCCNINYNGFRQLQDEQKLMCEFKGFASILLKMLNRCIKEPQSFLAVLILTSDGNAVLEFIQNMEYKFVELLVLPFKESPEYIIRQHISYRYNSLRSRLSMMQSRLQDVNALVKIKNPSLLMQLQRSSQSGANPLGTGTL
;
A
#
# COMPACT_ATOMS: atom_id res chain seq x y z
N PHE A 1 -14.31 -14.59 -1.08
CA PHE A 1 -13.49 -13.39 -0.83
C PHE A 1 -14.13 -12.45 0.21
N LYS A 2 -15.44 -12.12 0.13
CA LYS A 2 -16.08 -11.18 1.07
C LYS A 2 -15.83 -11.48 2.55
N ALA A 3 -15.98 -12.74 2.98
CA ALA A 3 -15.84 -13.10 4.40
C ALA A 3 -14.42 -12.91 4.98
N VAL A 4 -13.39 -12.89 4.14
CA VAL A 4 -12.00 -12.63 4.57
C VAL A 4 -11.71 -11.13 4.53
N ASP A 5 -12.25 -10.43 3.55
CA ASP A 5 -12.10 -8.99 3.42
C ASP A 5 -12.86 -8.26 4.56
N ASP A 6 -13.97 -8.82 5.05
CA ASP A 6 -14.74 -8.30 6.20
C ASP A 6 -13.97 -8.38 7.54
N MET A 7 -12.86 -9.11 7.60
CA MET A 7 -11.98 -9.20 8.78
C MET A 7 -10.80 -8.21 8.75
N ASP A 8 -10.75 -7.31 7.76
CA ASP A 8 -9.71 -6.29 7.67
C ASP A 8 -9.78 -5.33 8.88
N PRO A 9 -8.72 -5.23 9.69
CA PRO A 9 -8.69 -4.31 10.84
C PRO A 9 -8.93 -2.85 10.44
N SER A 10 -8.61 -2.48 9.20
CA SER A 10 -8.85 -1.14 8.66
C SER A 10 -10.34 -0.78 8.61
N LEU A 11 -11.25 -1.78 8.53
CA LEU A 11 -12.70 -1.58 8.49
C LEU A 11 -13.34 -1.44 9.87
N ALA A 12 -12.54 -1.54 10.94
CA ALA A 12 -13.04 -1.32 12.28
C ALA A 12 -13.74 0.04 12.38
N ASP A 13 -14.71 0.12 13.29
CA ASP A 13 -15.48 1.35 13.56
C ASP A 13 -16.32 1.87 12.38
N GLY A 14 -16.61 1.04 11.39
CA GLY A 14 -17.47 1.38 10.26
C GLY A 14 -16.80 2.19 9.15
N HIS A 15 -15.47 2.17 9.09
CA HIS A 15 -14.73 2.76 7.98
C HIS A 15 -14.96 2.01 6.67
N ARG A 16 -14.93 2.73 5.55
CA ARG A 16 -15.04 2.18 4.20
C ARG A 16 -13.80 2.53 3.41
N ILE A 17 -13.26 1.56 2.66
CA ILE A 17 -12.11 1.77 1.79
C ILE A 17 -12.56 2.54 0.55
N MET A 18 -11.94 3.70 0.32
CA MET A 18 -12.06 4.49 -0.91
C MET A 18 -10.92 4.22 -1.89
N TYR A 19 -9.76 3.82 -1.37
CA TYR A 19 -8.55 3.61 -2.14
C TYR A 19 -7.69 2.55 -1.47
N ASP A 20 -7.15 1.63 -2.25
CA ASP A 20 -6.22 0.60 -1.79
C ASP A 20 -5.30 0.24 -2.97
N ARG A 21 -4.13 0.91 -3.03
CA ARG A 21 -3.15 0.73 -4.10
C ARG A 21 -1.74 0.89 -3.57
N GLU A 22 -0.80 0.30 -4.29
CA GLU A 22 0.63 0.58 -4.15
C GLU A 22 0.98 1.86 -4.92
N VAL A 23 1.71 2.75 -4.25
CA VAL A 23 2.16 4.04 -4.78
C VAL A 23 3.66 4.13 -4.59
N PRO A 24 4.44 4.56 -5.60
CA PRO A 24 5.87 4.77 -5.43
C PRO A 24 6.13 5.97 -4.52
N PHE A 25 6.82 5.73 -3.41
CA PHE A 25 7.26 6.76 -2.46
C PHE A 25 8.77 6.82 -2.43
N GLU A 26 9.30 8.03 -2.33
CA GLU A 26 10.69 8.25 -1.95
C GLU A 26 10.78 8.29 -0.43
N LEU A 27 11.45 7.29 0.17
CA LEU A 27 11.65 7.21 1.61
C LEU A 27 12.92 7.96 2.00
N ARG A 28 12.80 8.86 2.96
CA ARG A 28 13.92 9.61 3.56
C ARG A 28 13.89 9.49 5.07
N THR A 29 15.07 9.52 5.70
CA THR A 29 15.18 9.68 7.15
C THR A 29 15.57 11.11 7.48
N GLN A 30 15.11 11.63 8.62
CA GLN A 30 15.40 13.01 9.02
C GLN A 30 16.90 13.28 9.19
N GLU A 31 17.69 12.26 9.55
CA GLU A 31 19.15 12.36 9.68
C GLU A 31 19.85 12.59 8.34
N SER A 32 19.27 12.10 7.24
CA SER A 32 19.80 12.28 5.89
C SER A 32 19.40 13.62 5.27
N SER A 33 18.38 14.30 5.79
CA SER A 33 17.91 15.58 5.25
C SER A 33 18.88 16.76 5.42
N SER A 34 19.93 16.60 6.25
CA SER A 34 20.98 17.61 6.43
C SER A 34 21.97 17.68 5.24
N LYS A 35 21.95 16.73 4.33
CA LYS A 35 22.76 16.74 3.11
C LYS A 35 21.84 16.88 1.89
N VAL A 36 21.95 18.01 1.20
CA VAL A 36 21.16 18.41 0.02
C VAL A 36 21.18 17.40 -1.15
N HIS A 37 21.89 16.29 -1.04
CA HIS A 37 22.08 15.28 -2.09
C HIS A 37 21.74 13.84 -1.69
N ASP A 38 21.15 13.59 -0.51
CA ASP A 38 20.72 12.24 -0.18
C ASP A 38 19.40 11.92 -0.93
N VAL A 39 19.55 11.25 -2.05
CA VAL A 39 18.43 10.69 -2.80
C VAL A 39 17.82 9.58 -1.94
N GLY A 40 16.55 9.73 -1.58
CA GLY A 40 15.84 8.69 -0.83
C GLY A 40 15.71 7.38 -1.62
N THR A 41 15.37 6.32 -0.93
CA THR A 41 15.09 5.03 -1.57
C THR A 41 13.68 5.06 -2.14
N LEU A 42 13.53 4.72 -3.44
CA LEU A 42 12.21 4.59 -4.06
C LEU A 42 11.62 3.22 -3.69
N GLU A 43 10.50 3.22 -3.01
CA GLU A 43 9.80 2.00 -2.58
C GLU A 43 8.31 2.04 -2.92
N GLY A 44 7.73 0.87 -3.19
CA GLY A 44 6.28 0.69 -3.31
C GLY A 44 5.63 0.67 -1.92
N VAL A 45 4.90 1.73 -1.59
CA VAL A 45 4.14 1.81 -0.34
C VAL A 45 2.67 1.56 -0.63
N LYS A 46 2.09 0.61 0.08
CA LYS A 46 0.65 0.35 0.00
C LYS A 46 -0.11 1.43 0.77
N VAL A 47 -0.90 2.20 0.03
CA VAL A 47 -1.71 3.29 0.57
C VAL A 47 -3.15 2.86 0.61
N LYS A 48 -3.75 2.87 1.80
CA LYS A 48 -5.17 2.66 2.00
C LYS A 48 -5.81 3.94 2.52
N VAL A 49 -6.81 4.46 1.79
CA VAL A 49 -7.58 5.64 2.21
C VAL A 49 -8.99 5.20 2.57
N LEU A 50 -9.39 5.50 3.78
CA LEU A 50 -10.67 5.10 4.35
C LEU A 50 -11.47 6.33 4.78
N CYS A 51 -12.78 6.25 4.61
CA CYS A 51 -13.70 7.28 5.10
C CYS A 51 -14.65 6.71 6.14
N LEU A 52 -15.01 7.54 7.09
CA LEU A 52 -16.10 7.33 8.04
C LEU A 52 -17.23 8.30 7.73
N GLY A 53 -18.46 7.79 7.71
CA GLY A 53 -19.67 8.53 7.37
C GLY A 53 -20.15 8.23 5.93
N GLU A 54 -21.45 8.17 5.73
CA GLU A 54 -22.04 7.85 4.41
C GLU A 54 -22.30 9.12 3.60
N ASP A 55 -23.15 10.01 4.09
CA ASP A 55 -23.51 11.25 3.39
C ASP A 55 -22.63 12.43 3.79
N ASN A 56 -22.15 12.44 5.03
CA ASN A 56 -21.23 13.42 5.55
C ASN A 56 -19.93 12.74 5.96
N LEU A 57 -18.81 13.22 5.40
CA LEU A 57 -17.48 12.78 5.78
C LEU A 57 -17.20 13.24 7.23
N LEU A 58 -17.13 12.28 8.16
CA LEU A 58 -16.79 12.54 9.55
C LEU A 58 -15.29 12.54 9.79
N SER A 59 -14.61 11.57 9.20
CA SER A 59 -13.15 11.47 9.24
C SER A 59 -12.59 10.76 8.01
N LEU A 60 -11.37 11.09 7.70
CA LEU A 60 -10.54 10.43 6.70
C LEU A 60 -9.36 9.77 7.42
N ARG A 61 -9.13 8.50 7.19
CA ARG A 61 -7.98 7.76 7.69
C ARG A 61 -7.13 7.28 6.52
N ILE A 62 -5.85 7.53 6.60
CA ILE A 62 -4.87 7.13 5.61
C ILE A 62 -3.90 6.18 6.31
N GLU A 63 -3.75 4.98 5.77
CA GLU A 63 -2.84 3.96 6.29
C GLU A 63 -1.77 3.68 5.26
N LEU A 64 -0.52 3.66 5.70
CA LEU A 64 0.64 3.30 4.90
C LEU A 64 1.20 1.98 5.42
N SER A 65 1.45 1.06 4.51
CA SER A 65 2.08 -0.22 4.84
C SER A 65 3.02 -0.65 3.73
N SER A 66 3.99 -1.54 4.02
CA SER A 66 4.91 -2.08 3.04
C SER A 66 4.74 -3.61 2.92
N GLU A 67 5.05 -4.14 1.74
CA GLU A 67 5.14 -5.61 1.55
C GLU A 67 6.54 -6.12 1.89
N SER A 68 7.56 -5.27 1.76
CA SER A 68 8.95 -5.58 2.10
C SER A 68 9.23 -5.55 3.60
N ASP A 69 8.52 -4.68 4.35
CA ASP A 69 8.61 -4.59 5.81
C ASP A 69 7.23 -4.73 6.45
N LEU A 70 6.99 -5.86 7.12
CA LEU A 70 5.71 -6.16 7.75
C LEU A 70 5.39 -5.25 8.95
N PHE A 71 6.41 -4.66 9.57
CA PHE A 71 6.24 -3.76 10.71
C PHE A 71 6.03 -2.31 10.28
N PHE A 72 6.30 -1.97 9.03
CA PHE A 72 6.04 -0.65 8.50
C PHE A 72 4.53 -0.40 8.42
N HIS A 73 4.02 0.38 9.37
CA HIS A 73 2.62 0.76 9.41
C HIS A 73 2.44 2.14 10.05
N PHE A 74 2.04 3.11 9.24
CA PHE A 74 1.81 4.50 9.64
C PHE A 74 0.36 4.89 9.38
N CYS A 75 -0.18 5.74 10.24
CA CYS A 75 -1.57 6.19 10.15
C CYS A 75 -1.67 7.71 10.28
N CYS A 76 -2.53 8.30 9.46
CA CYS A 76 -2.95 9.70 9.55
C CYS A 76 -4.48 9.74 9.65
N ASN A 77 -5.00 10.35 10.71
CA ASN A 77 -6.44 10.53 10.91
C ASN A 77 -6.77 12.02 10.82
N ILE A 78 -7.67 12.37 9.92
CA ILE A 78 -8.09 13.74 9.67
C ILE A 78 -9.60 13.84 9.88
N ASN A 79 -10.02 14.54 10.93
CA ASN A 79 -11.40 14.94 11.12
C ASN A 79 -11.60 16.37 10.60
N TYR A 80 -12.83 16.89 10.71
CA TYR A 80 -13.14 18.25 10.25
C TYR A 80 -12.24 19.32 10.87
N ASN A 81 -11.96 19.25 12.18
CA ASN A 81 -11.12 20.23 12.85
C ASN A 81 -9.66 20.14 12.40
N GLY A 82 -9.12 18.92 12.30
CA GLY A 82 -7.77 18.68 11.78
C GLY A 82 -7.62 19.14 10.33
N PHE A 83 -8.66 18.94 9.50
CA PHE A 83 -8.66 19.47 8.14
C PHE A 83 -8.66 21.01 8.10
N ARG A 84 -9.45 21.67 8.96
CA ARG A 84 -9.46 23.15 9.06
C ARG A 84 -8.07 23.68 9.40
N GLN A 85 -7.38 23.03 10.32
CA GLN A 85 -6.01 23.41 10.66
C GLN A 85 -5.07 23.25 9.45
N LEU A 86 -5.10 22.08 8.77
CA LEU A 86 -4.32 21.87 7.54
C LEU A 86 -4.67 22.90 6.46
N GLN A 87 -5.96 23.20 6.31
CA GLN A 87 -6.44 24.19 5.33
C GLN A 87 -5.85 25.57 5.60
N ASP A 88 -5.85 26.00 6.85
CA ASP A 88 -5.35 27.34 7.24
C ASP A 88 -3.82 27.41 7.12
N GLU A 89 -3.11 26.36 7.52
CA GLU A 89 -1.64 26.28 7.47
C GLU A 89 -1.12 26.22 6.04
N GLN A 90 -1.74 25.39 5.19
CA GLN A 90 -1.26 25.11 3.83
C GLN A 90 -2.04 25.84 2.74
N LYS A 91 -3.00 26.72 3.12
CA LYS A 91 -3.82 27.51 2.19
C LYS A 91 -4.59 26.65 1.19
N LEU A 92 -5.16 25.52 1.65
CA LEU A 92 -5.89 24.61 0.77
C LEU A 92 -7.20 25.25 0.30
N MET A 93 -7.42 25.23 -1.03
CA MET A 93 -8.59 25.82 -1.68
C MET A 93 -9.75 24.83 -1.87
N CYS A 94 -9.88 23.84 -1.00
CA CYS A 94 -10.93 22.83 -1.08
C CYS A 94 -11.69 22.72 0.24
N GLU A 95 -12.88 22.16 0.16
CA GLU A 95 -13.67 21.80 1.34
C GLU A 95 -13.32 20.38 1.80
N PHE A 96 -13.57 20.07 3.09
CA PHE A 96 -13.31 18.76 3.66
C PHE A 96 -13.98 17.61 2.87
N LYS A 97 -15.22 17.83 2.42
CA LYS A 97 -15.97 16.85 1.60
C LYS A 97 -15.25 16.49 0.30
N GLY A 98 -14.55 17.44 -0.31
CA GLY A 98 -13.79 17.25 -1.56
C GLY A 98 -12.36 16.75 -1.35
N PHE A 99 -11.83 16.84 -0.13
CA PHE A 99 -10.43 16.60 0.17
C PHE A 99 -9.98 15.18 -0.17
N ALA A 100 -10.80 14.17 0.17
CA ALA A 100 -10.50 12.78 -0.19
C ALA A 100 -10.27 12.61 -1.70
N SER A 101 -11.14 13.19 -2.54
CA SER A 101 -11.00 13.10 -3.99
C SER A 101 -9.73 13.76 -4.52
N ILE A 102 -9.30 14.86 -3.90
CA ILE A 102 -8.05 15.55 -4.26
C ILE A 102 -6.86 14.68 -3.88
N LEU A 103 -6.84 14.11 -2.67
CA LEU A 103 -5.80 13.20 -2.23
C LEU A 103 -5.66 11.99 -3.16
N LEU A 104 -6.78 11.36 -3.55
CA LEU A 104 -6.79 10.25 -4.49
C LEU A 104 -6.22 10.64 -5.86
N LYS A 105 -6.51 11.85 -6.33
CA LYS A 105 -5.93 12.37 -7.58
C LYS A 105 -4.42 12.54 -7.47
N MET A 106 -3.91 13.06 -6.35
CA MET A 106 -2.47 13.22 -6.11
C MET A 106 -1.77 11.85 -6.09
N LEU A 107 -2.28 10.89 -5.34
CA LEU A 107 -1.75 9.52 -5.28
C LEU A 107 -1.71 8.87 -6.68
N ASN A 108 -2.81 9.01 -7.46
CA ASN A 108 -2.84 8.47 -8.81
C ASN A 108 -1.87 9.18 -9.77
N ARG A 109 -1.59 10.47 -9.56
CA ARG A 109 -0.57 11.18 -10.34
C ARG A 109 0.83 10.69 -10.02
N CYS A 110 1.16 10.42 -8.78
CA CYS A 110 2.45 9.81 -8.41
C CYS A 110 2.67 8.46 -9.10
N ILE A 111 1.60 7.68 -9.35
CA ILE A 111 1.70 6.42 -10.09
C ILE A 111 1.87 6.67 -11.60
N LYS A 112 1.09 7.59 -12.17
CA LYS A 112 1.01 7.78 -13.62
C LYS A 112 2.13 8.66 -14.19
N GLU A 113 2.56 9.63 -13.40
CA GLU A 113 3.48 10.69 -13.80
C GLU A 113 4.61 10.84 -12.76
N PRO A 114 5.38 9.77 -12.46
CA PRO A 114 6.36 9.76 -11.35
C PRO A 114 7.52 10.74 -11.55
N GLN A 115 7.73 11.24 -12.76
CA GLN A 115 8.76 12.27 -13.02
C GLN A 115 8.26 13.68 -12.67
N SER A 116 6.95 13.89 -12.69
CA SER A 116 6.33 15.21 -12.45
C SER A 116 5.69 15.32 -11.08
N PHE A 117 5.25 14.20 -10.49
CA PHE A 117 4.60 14.15 -9.18
C PHE A 117 5.27 13.12 -8.31
N LEU A 118 5.79 13.57 -7.18
CA LEU A 118 6.52 12.76 -6.22
C LEU A 118 5.76 12.72 -4.89
N ALA A 119 5.78 11.56 -4.27
CA ALA A 119 5.39 11.39 -2.87
C ALA A 119 6.65 11.07 -2.07
N VAL A 120 7.03 11.96 -1.16
CA VAL A 120 8.21 11.82 -0.31
C VAL A 120 7.75 11.57 1.11
N LEU A 121 8.15 10.44 1.69
CA LEU A 121 7.86 10.11 3.08
C LEU A 121 9.13 10.25 3.91
N ILE A 122 9.11 11.23 4.82
CA ILE A 122 10.22 11.53 5.72
C ILE A 122 9.93 10.89 7.07
N LEU A 123 10.76 9.91 7.43
CA LEU A 123 10.67 9.18 8.70
C LEU A 123 11.52 9.86 9.75
N THR A 124 10.96 10.03 10.96
CA THR A 124 11.66 10.56 12.12
C THR A 124 11.91 9.46 13.15
N SER A 125 12.96 9.60 13.94
CA SER A 125 13.38 8.60 14.95
C SER A 125 12.38 8.41 16.11
N ASP A 126 11.43 9.33 16.26
CA ASP A 126 10.41 9.32 17.33
C ASP A 126 9.09 8.62 16.94
N GLY A 127 9.10 7.89 15.80
CA GLY A 127 7.92 7.19 15.29
C GLY A 127 6.91 8.10 14.59
N ASN A 128 7.28 9.33 14.27
CA ASN A 128 6.50 10.18 13.39
C ASN A 128 6.99 10.07 11.95
N ALA A 129 6.14 10.46 11.01
CA ALA A 129 6.51 10.61 9.61
C ALA A 129 5.75 11.76 8.98
N VAL A 130 6.30 12.30 7.91
CA VAL A 130 5.67 13.37 7.14
C VAL A 130 5.62 12.94 5.68
N LEU A 131 4.44 12.94 5.09
CA LEU A 131 4.25 12.68 3.67
C LEU A 131 4.07 14.00 2.93
N GLU A 132 5.00 14.28 2.02
CA GLU A 132 4.99 15.46 1.16
C GLU A 132 4.62 15.06 -0.27
N PHE A 133 3.60 15.69 -0.83
CA PHE A 133 3.30 15.62 -2.25
C PHE A 133 3.97 16.79 -2.96
N ILE A 134 4.86 16.47 -3.88
CA ILE A 134 5.70 17.46 -4.56
C ILE A 134 5.45 17.39 -6.05
N GLN A 135 5.26 18.55 -6.67
CA GLN A 135 5.25 18.68 -8.12
C GLN A 135 6.61 19.17 -8.60
N ASN A 136 7.22 18.42 -9.51
CA ASN A 136 8.44 18.85 -10.21
C ASN A 136 8.04 19.78 -11.37
N MET A 137 8.37 21.04 -11.20
CA MET A 137 8.26 22.06 -12.25
C MET A 137 9.61 22.19 -12.95
N GLU A 138 9.67 22.75 -14.16
CA GLU A 138 10.90 22.90 -14.91
C GLU A 138 12.05 23.59 -14.12
N TYR A 139 11.69 24.47 -13.18
CA TYR A 139 12.65 25.30 -12.46
C TYR A 139 12.72 25.06 -10.96
N LYS A 140 11.73 24.38 -10.39
CA LYS A 140 11.70 24.09 -8.96
C LYS A 140 10.73 22.97 -8.59
N PHE A 141 10.94 22.43 -7.42
CA PHE A 141 9.95 21.57 -6.76
C PHE A 141 8.93 22.43 -6.00
N VAL A 142 7.65 22.12 -6.17
CA VAL A 142 6.55 22.81 -5.49
C VAL A 142 5.85 21.80 -4.58
N GLU A 143 5.84 22.09 -3.30
CA GLU A 143 5.07 21.36 -2.31
C GLU A 143 3.57 21.64 -2.51
N LEU A 144 2.79 20.58 -2.66
CA LEU A 144 1.36 20.66 -2.91
C LEU A 144 0.54 20.38 -1.65
N LEU A 145 0.98 19.41 -0.85
CA LEU A 145 0.29 18.96 0.35
C LEU A 145 1.29 18.24 1.26
N VAL A 146 1.19 18.53 2.56
CA VAL A 146 1.97 17.86 3.60
C VAL A 146 1.01 17.24 4.60
N LEU A 147 1.20 15.95 4.88
CA LEU A 147 0.37 15.20 5.82
C LEU A 147 1.23 14.58 6.93
N PRO A 148 0.87 14.84 8.20
CA PRO A 148 1.55 14.20 9.33
C PRO A 148 1.06 12.78 9.52
N PHE A 149 1.99 11.86 9.70
CA PHE A 149 1.72 10.46 10.01
C PHE A 149 2.35 10.08 11.33
N LYS A 150 1.80 9.07 11.95
CA LYS A 150 2.32 8.47 13.16
C LYS A 150 2.40 6.96 13.00
N GLU A 151 3.48 6.37 13.48
CA GLU A 151 3.62 4.92 13.55
C GLU A 151 2.50 4.33 14.41
N SER A 152 1.92 3.26 13.94
CA SER A 152 0.85 2.59 14.65
C SER A 152 1.39 1.81 15.85
N PRO A 153 0.63 1.72 16.95
CA PRO A 153 1.01 0.90 18.09
C PRO A 153 1.20 -0.57 17.69
N GLU A 154 2.12 -1.25 18.37
CA GLU A 154 2.51 -2.63 18.07
C GLU A 154 1.31 -3.59 17.99
N TYR A 155 0.29 -3.43 18.83
CA TYR A 155 -0.89 -4.28 18.79
C TYR A 155 -1.70 -4.13 17.50
N ILE A 156 -1.78 -2.92 16.94
CA ILE A 156 -2.41 -2.66 15.62
C ILE A 156 -1.59 -3.31 14.51
N ILE A 157 -0.27 -3.11 14.53
CA ILE A 157 0.64 -3.73 13.55
C ILE A 157 0.47 -5.24 13.54
N ARG A 158 0.44 -5.88 14.72
CA ARG A 158 0.22 -7.32 14.87
C ARG A 158 -1.13 -7.79 14.31
N GLN A 159 -2.20 -7.00 14.50
CA GLN A 159 -3.50 -7.29 13.92
C GLN A 159 -3.45 -7.26 12.38
N HIS A 160 -2.82 -6.24 11.81
CA HIS A 160 -2.64 -6.14 10.35
C HIS A 160 -1.79 -7.27 9.79
N ILE A 161 -0.70 -7.64 10.44
CA ILE A 161 0.14 -8.79 10.05
C ILE A 161 -0.69 -10.07 10.07
N SER A 162 -1.42 -10.33 11.14
CA SER A 162 -2.27 -11.51 11.30
C SER A 162 -3.35 -11.58 10.21
N TYR A 163 -4.00 -10.45 9.93
CA TYR A 163 -4.98 -10.36 8.84
C TYR A 163 -4.35 -10.65 7.48
N ARG A 164 -3.23 -10.01 7.15
CA ARG A 164 -2.50 -10.22 5.89
C ARG A 164 -2.11 -11.68 5.71
N TYR A 165 -1.56 -12.31 6.75
CA TYR A 165 -1.20 -13.73 6.74
C TYR A 165 -2.43 -14.62 6.48
N ASN A 166 -3.51 -14.42 7.22
CA ASN A 166 -4.73 -15.23 7.09
C ASN A 166 -5.39 -15.01 5.71
N SER A 167 -5.39 -13.80 5.20
CA SER A 167 -5.89 -13.45 3.86
C SER A 167 -5.09 -14.17 2.77
N LEU A 168 -3.75 -14.13 2.84
CA LEU A 168 -2.89 -14.83 1.89
C LEU A 168 -3.08 -16.35 1.96
N ARG A 169 -3.15 -16.91 3.17
CA ARG A 169 -3.41 -18.34 3.38
C ARG A 169 -4.74 -18.79 2.77
N SER A 170 -5.79 -18.00 2.98
CA SER A 170 -7.11 -18.29 2.41
C SER A 170 -7.11 -18.23 0.88
N ARG A 171 -6.45 -17.21 0.32
CA ARG A 171 -6.30 -17.07 -1.14
C ARG A 171 -5.51 -18.23 -1.74
N LEU A 172 -4.42 -18.63 -1.09
CA LEU A 172 -3.61 -19.78 -1.51
C LEU A 172 -4.43 -21.08 -1.51
N SER A 173 -5.15 -21.34 -0.41
CA SER A 173 -6.02 -22.54 -0.32
C SER A 173 -7.08 -22.57 -1.43
N MET A 174 -7.68 -21.42 -1.72
CA MET A 174 -8.68 -21.32 -2.78
C MET A 174 -8.08 -21.52 -4.18
N MET A 175 -6.86 -20.99 -4.43
CA MET A 175 -6.14 -21.20 -5.68
C MET A 175 -5.79 -22.68 -5.84
N GLN A 176 -5.34 -23.34 -4.77
CA GLN A 176 -5.05 -24.78 -4.78
C GLN A 176 -6.31 -25.61 -5.11
N SER A 177 -7.45 -25.28 -4.50
CA SER A 177 -8.72 -25.94 -4.81
C SER A 177 -9.11 -25.78 -6.28
N ARG A 178 -9.04 -24.54 -6.81
CA ARG A 178 -9.34 -24.28 -8.23
C ARG A 178 -8.39 -25.04 -9.16
N LEU A 179 -7.11 -25.12 -8.81
CA LEU A 179 -6.14 -25.88 -9.59
C LEU A 179 -6.47 -27.37 -9.60
N GLN A 180 -6.90 -27.93 -8.46
CA GLN A 180 -7.36 -29.33 -8.39
C GLN A 180 -8.60 -29.55 -9.27
N ASP A 181 -9.57 -28.64 -9.26
CA ASP A 181 -10.77 -28.71 -10.10
C ASP A 181 -10.40 -28.67 -11.59
N VAL A 182 -9.52 -27.75 -11.98
CA VAL A 182 -9.01 -27.67 -13.36
C VAL A 182 -8.28 -28.97 -13.77
N ASN A 183 -7.41 -29.50 -12.92
CA ASN A 183 -6.72 -30.72 -13.16
C ASN A 183 -7.67 -31.94 -13.33
N ALA A 184 -8.72 -32.00 -12.51
CA ALA A 184 -9.76 -33.00 -12.61
C ALA A 184 -10.51 -32.93 -13.96
N LEU A 185 -10.86 -31.70 -14.39
CA LEU A 185 -11.51 -31.50 -15.70
C LEU A 185 -10.60 -31.87 -16.88
N VAL A 186 -9.31 -31.48 -16.81
CA VAL A 186 -8.33 -31.83 -17.85
C VAL A 186 -8.13 -33.32 -17.91
N LYS A 187 -8.09 -34.03 -16.77
CA LYS A 187 -7.96 -35.48 -16.70
C LYS A 187 -9.12 -36.20 -17.41
N ILE A 188 -10.32 -35.64 -17.30
CA ILE A 188 -11.52 -36.18 -17.93
C ILE A 188 -11.55 -35.89 -19.45
N LYS A 189 -11.29 -34.61 -19.81
CA LYS A 189 -11.46 -34.14 -21.19
C LYS A 189 -10.25 -34.36 -22.09
N ASN A 190 -9.05 -34.32 -21.54
CA ASN A 190 -7.80 -34.51 -22.32
C ASN A 190 -6.66 -35.05 -21.46
N PRO A 191 -6.68 -36.38 -21.19
CA PRO A 191 -5.67 -37.03 -20.33
C PRO A 191 -4.24 -36.97 -20.90
N SER A 192 -4.08 -36.86 -22.23
CA SER A 192 -2.76 -36.73 -22.85
C SER A 192 -2.09 -35.40 -22.54
N LEU A 193 -2.85 -34.31 -22.45
CA LEU A 193 -2.35 -32.99 -22.06
C LEU A 193 -1.83 -32.98 -20.62
N LEU A 194 -2.52 -33.68 -19.70
CA LEU A 194 -2.08 -33.77 -18.30
C LEU A 194 -0.72 -34.49 -18.20
N MET A 195 -0.52 -35.56 -18.96
CA MET A 195 0.78 -36.28 -19.00
C MET A 195 1.90 -35.40 -19.58
N GLN A 196 1.61 -34.57 -20.56
CA GLN A 196 2.60 -33.64 -21.13
C GLN A 196 3.00 -32.58 -20.10
N LEU A 197 2.03 -31.98 -19.37
CA LEU A 197 2.29 -31.01 -18.33
C LEU A 197 3.10 -31.57 -17.16
N GLN A 198 2.82 -32.80 -16.75
CA GLN A 198 3.59 -33.50 -15.71
C GLN A 198 5.04 -33.80 -16.14
N ARG A 199 5.26 -34.14 -17.38
CA ARG A 199 6.61 -34.38 -17.94
C ARG A 199 7.41 -33.07 -18.02
N SER A 200 6.79 -31.97 -18.43
CA SER A 200 7.46 -30.66 -18.51
C SER A 200 7.85 -30.10 -17.13
N SER A 201 7.07 -30.41 -16.09
CA SER A 201 7.42 -29.98 -14.71
C SER A 201 8.54 -30.85 -14.09
N GLN A 202 8.76 -32.08 -14.54
CA GLN A 202 9.86 -32.93 -14.07
C GLN A 202 11.19 -32.67 -14.79
N SER A 203 11.17 -32.16 -16.03
CA SER A 203 12.38 -31.84 -16.79
C SER A 203 13.05 -30.51 -16.37
N GLY A 204 12.41 -29.70 -15.55
CA GLY A 204 12.98 -28.45 -15.00
C GLY A 204 13.80 -28.63 -13.72
N ALA A 205 13.82 -29.82 -13.11
CA ALA A 205 14.60 -30.11 -11.90
C ALA A 205 15.86 -30.93 -12.28
N ASN A 206 16.84 -30.29 -12.91
CA ASN A 206 18.16 -30.91 -13.05
C ASN A 206 18.97 -30.60 -11.77
N PRO A 207 19.40 -31.62 -11.00
CA PRO A 207 20.32 -31.37 -9.89
C PRO A 207 21.69 -30.99 -10.46
N LEU A 208 22.24 -29.89 -9.96
CA LEU A 208 23.63 -29.48 -10.16
C LEU A 208 24.57 -30.68 -9.91
N GLY A 209 25.25 -31.09 -10.96
CA GLY A 209 26.23 -32.17 -10.93
C GLY A 209 27.33 -31.87 -9.92
N THR A 210 27.52 -32.76 -9.01
CA THR A 210 28.74 -32.94 -8.24
C THR A 210 29.89 -33.23 -9.20
N GLY A 211 30.69 -32.22 -9.51
CA GLY A 211 32.01 -32.36 -10.13
C GLY A 211 33.06 -32.52 -9.05
N THR A 212 33.43 -33.76 -8.80
CA THR A 212 34.72 -34.14 -8.19
C THR A 212 35.85 -33.83 -9.17
N LEU A 213 36.81 -33.02 -8.75
CA LEU A 213 38.27 -33.21 -8.81
C LEU A 213 38.96 -32.00 -8.17
#